data_46bc4cebe3e397606c09b568c5220145
#
_entry.id   46bc4cebe3e397606c09b568c5220145
#
_cell.length_a   1.000
_cell.length_b   1.000
_cell.length_c   1.000
_cell.angle_alpha   90.00
_cell.angle_beta   90.00
_cell.angle_gamma   90.00
#
_symmetry.space_group_name_H-M   'P 1'
#
loop_
_entity.id
_entity.type
_entity.pdbx_description
1 polymer ?
#
loop_
_entity_poly.entity_id
_entity_poly.type
_entity_poly.pdbx_seq_one_letter_code
_entity_poly.pdbx_strand_id
1 'polypeptide(L)'
;MNLLRQRCAVFGIAFFILFALFSPRVQANAYEAELPAGLASATDMCALLPCTEVFPGATHFSERKGQPPYVEAYDKAGADKKLLGYVMLSTDITDTPAYSGKPVVTLIGMDTKGIFVGVKVLKHSEPILLLGIPESALLNFNAQYLGKSVADKIEVGQSRPDEEVLGLDAISGATVTVIAQNQVMMASGSAVARQVGILAPTVRDPARYVVTGKRWGWAELVKQGAVQRLRVMPEQVGLDRSPDPFIELWFGDLNQPDIGKSVLGENSWNNLRLQLKEGESAFFVVRTGGAESFKGSGFVRGGLYDRVQVRQGADAFTFRDLDAMNLYGIEAAGAPSFNESAIFIIRSPSFSAAYPWKLSFLGNRVDRATGARSFTSFDSPYWLPAETLEGGRPKVVEPDAPWVR
;
A
#
# COMPACT_ATOMS: atom_id res chain seq x y z
N MET A 1 32.55 43.98 55.93
CA MET A 1 32.06 42.63 55.92
C MET A 1 30.71 42.51 55.15
N ASN A 2 30.39 43.42 54.19
CA ASN A 2 29.12 43.45 53.46
C ASN A 2 29.21 43.45 51.91
N LEU A 3 30.40 43.33 51.35
CA LEU A 3 30.60 43.34 49.88
C LEU A 3 30.75 41.95 49.22
N LEU A 4 30.93 40.89 50.05
CA LEU A 4 31.06 39.54 49.53
C LEU A 4 29.72 38.77 49.41
N ARG A 5 28.64 39.27 50.05
CA ARG A 5 27.30 38.60 49.98
C ARG A 5 26.45 39.00 48.76
N GLN A 6 26.75 40.15 48.12
CA GLN A 6 25.97 40.58 46.95
C GLN A 6 26.45 39.96 45.62
N ARG A 7 27.69 39.44 45.56
CA ARG A 7 28.20 38.83 44.30
C ARG A 7 27.77 37.36 44.10
N CYS A 8 27.38 36.64 45.16
CA CYS A 8 26.90 35.27 45.03
C CYS A 8 25.42 35.15 44.61
N ALA A 9 24.58 36.18 44.86
CA ALA A 9 23.17 36.13 44.50
C ALA A 9 22.91 36.38 43.01
N VAL A 10 23.76 37.17 42.32
CA VAL A 10 23.59 37.48 40.90
C VAL A 10 24.07 36.34 40.01
N PHE A 11 25.07 35.54 40.44
CA PHE A 11 25.53 34.36 39.67
C PHE A 11 24.58 33.16 39.76
N GLY A 12 23.83 33.00 40.85
CA GLY A 12 22.84 31.94 41.02
C GLY A 12 21.61 32.09 40.12
N ILE A 13 21.17 33.33 39.89
CA ILE A 13 19.98 33.63 39.08
C ILE A 13 20.29 33.49 37.58
N ALA A 14 21.50 33.85 37.11
CA ALA A 14 21.93 33.69 35.73
C ALA A 14 22.10 32.24 35.35
N PHE A 15 22.49 31.35 36.28
CA PHE A 15 22.66 29.90 36.01
C PHE A 15 21.30 29.18 35.95
N PHE A 16 20.29 29.62 36.69
CA PHE A 16 18.94 29.04 36.61
C PHE A 16 18.16 29.47 35.38
N ILE A 17 18.41 30.64 34.82
CA ILE A 17 17.73 31.11 33.60
C ILE A 17 18.32 30.43 32.34
N LEU A 18 19.59 30.04 32.35
CA LEU A 18 20.21 29.34 31.21
C LEU A 18 19.81 27.85 31.12
N PHE A 19 19.39 27.23 32.22
CA PHE A 19 18.94 25.83 32.24
C PHE A 19 17.47 25.66 31.79
N ALA A 20 16.67 26.73 31.84
CA ALA A 20 15.28 26.71 31.39
C ALA A 20 15.11 26.77 29.87
N LEU A 21 16.17 27.05 29.11
CA LEU A 21 16.15 27.10 27.64
C LEU A 21 16.53 25.79 26.95
N PHE A 22 17.01 24.79 27.69
CA PHE A 22 17.29 23.43 27.21
C PHE A 22 16.31 22.39 27.80
N SER A 23 15.03 22.68 27.77
CA SER A 23 14.05 21.60 27.92
C SER A 23 14.16 20.73 26.68
N PRO A 24 14.56 19.45 26.78
CA PRO A 24 14.47 18.57 25.65
C PRO A 24 13.01 18.56 25.22
N ARG A 25 12.74 18.94 23.98
CA ARG A 25 11.41 18.71 23.41
C ARG A 25 11.20 17.21 23.48
N VAL A 26 10.43 16.75 24.44
CA VAL A 26 9.93 15.39 24.47
C VAL A 26 9.12 15.24 23.19
N GLN A 27 9.70 14.61 22.22
CA GLN A 27 9.00 14.25 20.99
C GLN A 27 7.90 13.29 21.43
N ALA A 28 6.65 13.72 21.30
CA ALA A 28 5.52 12.88 21.69
C ALA A 28 5.62 11.57 20.88
N ASN A 29 5.67 10.45 21.59
CA ASN A 29 5.70 9.13 21.01
C ASN A 29 4.36 8.89 20.29
N ALA A 30 4.38 8.46 19.02
CA ALA A 30 3.20 8.16 18.25
C ALA A 30 2.62 6.76 18.55
N TYR A 31 3.34 5.93 19.30
CA TYR A 31 2.87 4.61 19.70
C TYR A 31 1.69 4.73 20.68
N GLU A 32 0.53 4.16 20.29
CA GLU A 32 -0.74 4.21 21.04
C GLU A 32 -1.16 5.65 21.43
N ALA A 33 -0.67 6.67 20.72
CA ALA A 33 -1.05 8.05 20.97
C ALA A 33 -2.57 8.25 20.84
N GLU A 34 -3.15 9.11 21.65
CA GLU A 34 -4.54 9.50 21.51
C GLU A 34 -4.66 10.61 20.46
N LEU A 35 -5.58 10.41 19.52
CA LEU A 35 -5.93 11.46 18.56
C LEU A 35 -6.90 12.46 19.21
N PRO A 36 -6.86 13.74 18.82
CA PRO A 36 -7.78 14.74 19.34
C PRO A 36 -9.25 14.32 19.23
N ALA A 37 -10.01 14.53 20.30
CA ALA A 37 -11.44 14.27 20.29
C ALA A 37 -12.14 15.10 19.19
N GLY A 38 -13.09 14.50 18.51
CA GLY A 38 -13.84 15.16 17.42
C GLY A 38 -13.09 15.31 16.10
N LEU A 39 -11.86 14.81 15.97
CA LEU A 39 -11.05 14.92 14.74
C LEU A 39 -11.78 14.44 13.49
N ALA A 40 -12.52 13.33 13.58
CA ALA A 40 -13.23 12.75 12.43
C ALA A 40 -14.33 13.66 11.86
N SER A 41 -14.94 14.50 12.70
CA SER A 41 -16.02 15.42 12.32
C SER A 41 -15.58 16.89 12.23
N ALA A 42 -14.32 17.19 12.57
CA ALA A 42 -13.81 18.55 12.55
C ALA A 42 -13.72 19.09 11.12
N THR A 43 -14.36 20.20 10.83
CA THR A 43 -14.18 20.93 9.56
C THR A 43 -12.80 21.59 9.51
N ASP A 44 -12.35 22.20 10.59
CA ASP A 44 -10.99 22.73 10.74
C ASP A 44 -10.07 21.66 11.38
N MET A 45 -9.51 20.82 10.54
CA MET A 45 -8.57 19.78 10.96
C MET A 45 -7.27 20.37 11.54
N CYS A 46 -6.80 21.48 10.99
CA CYS A 46 -5.53 22.07 11.35
C CYS A 46 -5.57 22.86 12.67
N ALA A 47 -6.76 23.14 13.20
CA ALA A 47 -6.90 23.61 14.59
C ALA A 47 -6.60 22.47 15.60
N LEU A 48 -6.75 21.21 15.21
CA LEU A 48 -6.54 20.05 16.06
C LEU A 48 -5.22 19.33 15.79
N LEU A 49 -4.68 19.43 14.58
CA LEU A 49 -3.48 18.73 14.13
C LEU A 49 -2.34 19.69 13.77
N PRO A 50 -1.09 19.27 13.92
CA PRO A 50 0.07 20.11 13.68
C PRO A 50 0.38 20.25 12.17
N CYS A 51 -0.54 20.82 11.40
CA CYS A 51 -0.40 20.97 9.95
C CYS A 51 0.85 21.76 9.54
N THR A 52 1.31 22.70 10.36
CA THR A 52 2.54 23.47 10.11
C THR A 52 3.80 22.61 10.17
N GLU A 53 3.77 21.45 10.84
CA GLU A 53 4.92 20.55 10.88
C GLU A 53 5.09 19.77 9.55
N VAL A 54 3.98 19.49 8.85
CA VAL A 54 4.02 18.82 7.56
C VAL A 54 3.99 19.77 6.36
N PHE A 55 3.71 21.06 6.65
CA PHE A 55 3.78 22.12 5.64
C PHE A 55 4.46 23.38 6.20
N PRO A 56 5.82 23.38 6.40
CA PRO A 56 6.55 24.45 7.09
C PRO A 56 6.49 25.73 6.32
N GLY A 57 5.98 26.07 5.35
CA GLY A 57 5.86 27.37 4.65
C GLY A 57 4.46 27.97 4.75
N ALA A 58 3.50 27.18 5.27
CA ALA A 58 2.13 27.64 5.37
C ALA A 58 1.87 28.30 6.73
N THR A 59 1.14 29.40 6.71
CA THR A 59 0.70 30.11 7.92
C THR A 59 -0.82 30.10 8.06
N HIS A 60 -1.53 29.67 7.02
CA HIS A 60 -2.99 29.58 7.02
C HIS A 60 -3.45 28.31 6.30
N PHE A 61 -4.48 27.67 6.85
CA PHE A 61 -5.08 26.46 6.31
C PHE A 61 -6.59 26.66 6.10
N SER A 62 -7.14 26.05 5.06
CA SER A 62 -8.59 26.06 4.84
C SER A 62 -9.29 25.05 5.75
N GLU A 63 -10.61 25.10 5.80
CA GLU A 63 -11.40 23.96 6.25
C GLU A 63 -11.21 22.77 5.31
N ARG A 64 -11.60 21.54 5.78
CA ARG A 64 -11.64 20.34 4.95
C ARG A 64 -12.52 20.54 3.72
N LYS A 65 -12.04 20.09 2.58
CA LYS A 65 -12.71 20.14 1.28
C LYS A 65 -12.64 18.80 0.58
N GLY A 66 -13.55 18.57 -0.34
CA GLY A 66 -13.49 17.48 -1.30
C GLY A 66 -13.88 16.09 -0.76
N GLN A 67 -13.76 15.11 -1.64
CA GLN A 67 -14.00 13.69 -1.41
C GLN A 67 -12.95 12.88 -2.17
N PRO A 68 -11.96 12.29 -1.49
CA PRO A 68 -11.71 12.32 -0.02
C PRO A 68 -11.30 13.70 0.50
N PRO A 69 -11.44 13.93 1.83
CA PRO A 69 -11.17 15.23 2.42
C PRO A 69 -9.69 15.62 2.38
N TYR A 70 -9.41 16.89 2.12
CA TYR A 70 -8.11 17.54 2.24
C TYR A 70 -8.24 18.97 2.71
N VAL A 71 -7.13 19.60 3.07
CA VAL A 71 -7.01 21.01 3.48
C VAL A 71 -6.02 21.70 2.56
N GLU A 72 -6.34 22.92 2.14
CA GLU A 72 -5.43 23.77 1.38
C GLU A 72 -4.52 24.56 2.30
N ALA A 73 -3.22 24.57 1.99
CA ALA A 73 -2.18 25.28 2.71
C ALA A 73 -1.78 26.57 1.99
N TYR A 74 -1.76 27.70 2.68
CA TYR A 74 -1.51 29.02 2.12
C TYR A 74 -0.36 29.74 2.85
N ASP A 75 0.31 30.66 2.16
CA ASP A 75 1.39 31.50 2.69
C ASP A 75 0.88 32.52 3.74
N LYS A 76 -0.36 32.99 3.59
CA LYS A 76 -1.02 33.97 4.48
C LYS A 76 -2.54 33.84 4.43
N ALA A 77 -3.23 34.48 5.38
CA ALA A 77 -4.68 34.64 5.33
C ALA A 77 -5.08 35.79 4.38
N GLY A 78 -6.36 35.82 3.97
CA GLY A 78 -6.95 36.93 3.21
C GLY A 78 -7.13 36.64 1.72
N ALA A 79 -7.47 37.69 0.95
CA ALA A 79 -7.82 37.56 -0.46
C ALA A 79 -6.59 37.29 -1.37
N ASP A 80 -5.44 37.87 -1.04
CA ASP A 80 -4.19 37.73 -1.82
C ASP A 80 -3.33 36.54 -1.35
N LYS A 81 -3.95 35.54 -0.75
CA LYS A 81 -3.27 34.33 -0.30
C LYS A 81 -2.79 33.50 -1.49
N LYS A 82 -1.58 32.95 -1.40
CA LYS A 82 -1.03 32.06 -2.40
C LYS A 82 -1.18 30.62 -1.92
N LEU A 83 -1.79 29.77 -2.73
CA LEU A 83 -1.84 28.32 -2.49
C LEU A 83 -0.44 27.73 -2.61
N LEU A 84 0.01 27.06 -1.57
CA LEU A 84 1.30 26.37 -1.51
C LEU A 84 1.15 24.87 -1.75
N GLY A 85 0.01 24.30 -1.35
CA GLY A 85 -0.27 22.88 -1.52
C GLY A 85 -1.42 22.40 -0.64
N TYR A 86 -1.35 21.14 -0.24
CA TYR A 86 -2.44 20.40 0.38
C TYR A 86 -1.94 19.60 1.58
N VAL A 87 -2.78 19.51 2.61
CA VAL A 87 -2.56 18.65 3.77
C VAL A 87 -3.71 17.66 3.87
N MET A 88 -3.39 16.41 4.13
CA MET A 88 -4.37 15.33 4.20
C MET A 88 -4.09 14.40 5.38
N LEU A 89 -5.15 13.87 5.98
CA LEU A 89 -5.09 12.83 7.00
C LEU A 89 -5.34 11.47 6.35
N SER A 90 -4.42 10.55 6.50
CA SER A 90 -4.46 9.26 5.80
C SER A 90 -5.74 8.47 6.05
N THR A 91 -6.25 8.47 7.28
CA THR A 91 -7.47 7.73 7.66
C THR A 91 -8.77 8.33 7.14
N ASP A 92 -8.74 9.53 6.57
CA ASP A 92 -9.88 10.09 5.83
C ASP A 92 -9.97 9.50 4.40
N ILE A 93 -8.91 8.83 3.96
CA ILE A 93 -8.72 8.38 2.56
C ILE A 93 -8.62 6.86 2.45
N THR A 94 -7.85 6.24 3.33
CA THR A 94 -7.61 4.79 3.31
C THR A 94 -7.59 4.20 4.71
N ASP A 95 -8.16 3.01 4.86
CA ASP A 95 -8.13 2.20 6.08
C ASP A 95 -7.14 1.03 5.91
N THR A 96 -5.97 1.30 5.32
CA THR A 96 -4.93 0.30 5.09
C THR A 96 -4.38 -0.20 6.43
N PRO A 97 -4.63 -1.46 6.80
CA PRO A 97 -4.13 -2.00 8.06
C PRO A 97 -2.63 -2.27 7.97
N ALA A 98 -1.91 -2.01 9.04
CA ALA A 98 -0.53 -2.43 9.22
C ALA A 98 -0.43 -3.74 10.02
N TYR A 99 0.73 -4.11 10.52
CA TYR A 99 0.95 -5.39 11.19
C TYR A 99 0.04 -5.61 12.41
N SER A 100 -0.26 -4.54 13.15
CA SER A 100 -1.19 -4.58 14.29
C SER A 100 -2.65 -4.81 13.89
N GLY A 101 -2.98 -4.85 12.60
CA GLY A 101 -4.35 -4.86 12.11
C GLY A 101 -5.04 -3.48 12.16
N LYS A 102 -4.35 -2.44 12.65
CA LYS A 102 -4.81 -1.04 12.69
C LYS A 102 -4.01 -0.19 11.70
N PRO A 103 -4.57 0.90 11.17
CA PRO A 103 -3.84 1.80 10.29
C PRO A 103 -2.76 2.59 11.04
N VAL A 104 -1.68 2.94 10.34
CA VAL A 104 -0.75 3.97 10.77
C VAL A 104 -1.34 5.32 10.39
N VAL A 105 -1.77 6.09 11.37
CA VAL A 105 -2.41 7.39 11.16
C VAL A 105 -1.34 8.43 10.83
N THR A 106 -1.38 8.95 9.61
CA THR A 106 -0.33 9.80 9.07
C THR A 106 -0.92 11.12 8.54
N LEU A 107 -0.31 12.22 8.94
CA LEU A 107 -0.56 13.55 8.38
C LEU A 107 0.46 13.80 7.28
N ILE A 108 -0.01 14.20 6.10
CA ILE A 108 0.80 14.28 4.87
C ILE A 108 0.64 15.67 4.26
N GLY A 109 1.77 16.32 3.97
CA GLY A 109 1.85 17.56 3.20
C GLY A 109 2.33 17.30 1.78
N MET A 110 1.65 17.87 0.79
CA MET A 110 1.95 17.77 -0.63
C MET A 110 1.87 19.14 -1.30
N ASP A 111 2.87 19.53 -2.09
CA ASP A 111 2.84 20.81 -2.79
C ASP A 111 1.89 20.80 -4.02
N THR A 112 1.76 21.95 -4.70
CA THR A 112 0.89 22.09 -5.88
C THR A 112 1.40 21.32 -7.12
N LYS A 113 2.59 20.72 -7.06
CA LYS A 113 3.15 19.86 -8.12
C LYS A 113 3.03 18.38 -7.81
N GLY A 114 2.48 18.03 -6.64
CA GLY A 114 2.36 16.64 -6.20
C GLY A 114 3.60 16.10 -5.50
N ILE A 115 4.50 16.97 -5.04
CA ILE A 115 5.70 16.57 -4.29
C ILE A 115 5.37 16.49 -2.81
N PHE A 116 5.74 15.41 -2.14
CA PHE A 116 5.62 15.28 -0.69
C PHE A 116 6.60 16.23 0.00
N VAL A 117 6.07 17.15 0.80
CA VAL A 117 6.84 18.20 1.51
C VAL A 117 6.90 17.98 3.02
N GLY A 118 6.05 17.11 3.55
CA GLY A 118 6.06 16.76 4.96
C GLY A 118 5.26 15.51 5.25
N VAL A 119 5.72 14.74 6.23
CA VAL A 119 5.06 13.51 6.68
C VAL A 119 5.21 13.42 8.20
N LYS A 120 4.10 13.20 8.89
CA LYS A 120 4.10 13.00 10.34
C LYS A 120 3.19 11.85 10.73
N VAL A 121 3.76 10.83 11.36
CA VAL A 121 2.97 9.79 12.02
C VAL A 121 2.36 10.38 13.29
N LEU A 122 1.04 10.34 13.36
CA LEU A 122 0.28 10.84 14.51
C LEU A 122 -0.03 9.74 15.52
N LYS A 123 -0.28 8.52 15.01
CA LYS A 123 -0.60 7.35 15.82
C LYS A 123 -0.28 6.06 15.08
N HIS A 124 0.23 5.09 15.81
CA HIS A 124 0.32 3.69 15.38
C HIS A 124 0.20 2.74 16.57
N SER A 125 -0.15 1.49 16.29
CA SER A 125 -0.21 0.39 17.29
C SER A 125 0.78 -0.72 16.93
N GLU A 126 1.80 -0.39 16.15
CA GLU A 126 2.74 -1.37 15.63
C GLU A 126 3.67 -1.89 16.73
N PRO A 127 3.83 -3.20 16.90
CA PRO A 127 4.64 -3.78 17.96
C PRO A 127 6.15 -3.70 17.70
N ILE A 128 6.59 -2.77 16.82
CA ILE A 128 8.00 -2.60 16.45
C ILE A 128 8.90 -2.33 17.67
N LEU A 129 8.40 -1.53 18.62
CA LEU A 129 9.12 -1.21 19.85
C LEU A 129 9.35 -2.47 20.71
N LEU A 130 8.38 -3.40 20.74
CA LEU A 130 8.48 -4.66 21.45
C LEU A 130 9.51 -5.61 20.83
N LEU A 131 9.80 -5.40 19.54
CA LEU A 131 10.83 -6.13 18.79
C LEU A 131 12.20 -5.45 18.85
N GLY A 132 12.35 -4.40 19.67
CA GLY A 132 13.60 -3.64 19.81
C GLY A 132 13.89 -2.69 18.65
N ILE A 133 12.94 -2.42 17.77
CA ILE A 133 13.06 -1.47 16.67
C ILE A 133 12.66 -0.09 17.21
N PRO A 134 13.55 0.91 17.20
CA PRO A 134 13.22 2.24 17.73
C PRO A 134 12.17 2.93 16.83
N GLU A 135 11.30 3.74 17.43
CA GLU A 135 10.30 4.52 16.69
C GLU A 135 10.94 5.45 15.63
N SER A 136 12.16 5.92 15.88
CA SER A 136 12.93 6.70 14.91
C SER A 136 13.13 5.98 13.57
N ALA A 137 13.12 4.64 13.56
CA ALA A 137 13.20 3.88 12.31
C ALA A 137 11.98 4.13 11.42
N LEU A 138 10.76 4.18 12.00
CA LEU A 138 9.53 4.51 11.27
C LEU A 138 9.53 5.98 10.81
N LEU A 139 10.03 6.89 11.64
CA LEU A 139 10.17 8.29 11.27
C LEU A 139 11.15 8.47 10.10
N ASN A 140 12.30 7.80 10.15
CA ASN A 140 13.30 7.82 9.08
C ASN A 140 12.76 7.19 7.79
N PHE A 141 11.99 6.11 7.90
CA PHE A 141 11.31 5.53 6.74
C PHE A 141 10.40 6.56 6.07
N ASN A 142 9.57 7.25 6.85
CA ASN A 142 8.66 8.28 6.33
C ASN A 142 9.40 9.48 5.72
N ALA A 143 10.56 9.83 6.24
CA ALA A 143 11.37 10.93 5.69
C ALA A 143 11.86 10.65 4.26
N GLN A 144 11.92 9.39 3.83
CA GLN A 144 12.31 9.03 2.47
C GLN A 144 11.32 9.49 1.39
N TYR A 145 10.08 9.83 1.76
CA TYR A 145 9.10 10.39 0.81
C TYR A 145 9.34 11.85 0.48
N LEU A 146 10.05 12.59 1.32
CA LEU A 146 10.27 14.02 1.12
C LEU A 146 10.99 14.27 -0.23
N GLY A 147 10.42 15.15 -1.03
CA GLY A 147 10.92 15.47 -2.36
C GLY A 147 10.53 14.49 -3.48
N LYS A 148 9.84 13.38 -3.16
CA LYS A 148 9.31 12.44 -4.17
C LYS A 148 7.91 12.86 -4.61
N SER A 149 7.56 12.49 -5.84
CA SER A 149 6.27 12.81 -6.44
C SER A 149 5.23 11.71 -6.19
N VAL A 150 3.96 12.09 -6.08
CA VAL A 150 2.82 11.16 -6.12
C VAL A 150 2.68 10.45 -7.46
N ALA A 151 3.35 10.94 -8.51
CA ALA A 151 3.41 10.30 -9.82
C ALA A 151 4.52 9.23 -9.91
N ASP A 152 5.48 9.25 -8.99
CA ASP A 152 6.57 8.29 -8.97
C ASP A 152 6.05 6.88 -8.62
N LYS A 153 6.64 5.88 -9.23
CA LYS A 153 6.39 4.48 -8.89
C LYS A 153 7.29 4.09 -7.70
N ILE A 154 6.78 4.32 -6.49
CA ILE A 154 7.51 4.10 -5.24
C ILE A 154 7.19 2.73 -4.65
N GLU A 155 8.23 1.94 -4.37
CA GLU A 155 8.09 0.61 -3.76
C GLU A 155 9.06 0.45 -2.59
N VAL A 156 8.69 -0.37 -1.62
CA VAL A 156 9.60 -0.75 -0.53
C VAL A 156 10.58 -1.80 -1.05
N GLY A 157 11.88 -1.55 -0.89
CA GLY A 157 12.97 -2.41 -1.35
C GLY A 157 13.90 -1.71 -2.35
N GLN A 158 14.57 -2.50 -3.17
CA GLN A 158 15.56 -1.96 -4.10
C GLN A 158 14.92 -1.22 -5.27
N SER A 159 15.55 -0.11 -5.67
CA SER A 159 15.20 0.59 -6.91
C SER A 159 15.43 -0.30 -8.13
N ARG A 160 14.54 -0.19 -9.11
CA ARG A 160 14.63 -0.87 -10.41
C ARG A 160 14.54 0.17 -11.52
N PRO A 161 15.67 0.77 -11.92
CA PRO A 161 15.67 1.87 -12.88
C PRO A 161 15.10 1.50 -14.25
N ASP A 162 15.27 0.26 -14.68
CA ASP A 162 14.72 -0.30 -15.92
C ASP A 162 13.18 -0.40 -15.91
N GLU A 163 12.56 -0.41 -14.73
CA GLU A 163 11.11 -0.35 -14.53
C GLU A 163 10.62 1.03 -14.03
N GLU A 164 11.50 2.01 -13.92
CA GLU A 164 11.23 3.34 -13.33
C GLU A 164 10.71 3.26 -11.89
N VAL A 165 11.16 2.26 -11.11
CA VAL A 165 10.78 2.07 -9.72
C VAL A 165 11.79 2.73 -8.79
N LEU A 166 11.31 3.64 -7.94
CA LEU A 166 12.07 4.20 -6.83
C LEU A 166 11.90 3.32 -5.59
N GLY A 167 13.00 2.73 -5.14
CA GLY A 167 13.03 1.92 -3.92
C GLY A 167 13.10 2.79 -2.67
N LEU A 168 12.40 2.37 -1.62
CA LEU A 168 12.58 2.89 -0.27
C LEU A 168 13.24 1.83 0.60
N ASP A 169 14.18 2.24 1.41
CA ASP A 169 14.85 1.34 2.35
C ASP A 169 13.85 0.77 3.37
N ALA A 170 13.79 -0.55 3.43
CA ALA A 170 12.91 -1.23 4.36
C ALA A 170 13.45 -1.20 5.80
N ILE A 171 12.57 -1.36 6.78
CA ILE A 171 12.95 -1.57 8.18
C ILE A 171 13.04 -3.08 8.43
N SER A 172 14.23 -3.57 8.77
CA SER A 172 14.41 -4.99 9.12
C SER A 172 13.51 -5.35 10.31
N GLY A 173 12.73 -6.41 10.15
CA GLY A 173 11.77 -6.87 11.17
C GLY A 173 10.43 -6.10 11.21
N ALA A 174 10.23 -5.08 10.37
CA ALA A 174 8.98 -4.30 10.29
C ALA A 174 8.43 -4.17 8.86
N THR A 175 8.63 -5.18 8.03
CA THR A 175 8.28 -5.14 6.59
C THR A 175 6.81 -4.84 6.34
N VAL A 176 5.91 -5.49 7.07
CA VAL A 176 4.47 -5.27 6.92
C VAL A 176 4.10 -3.82 7.23
N THR A 177 4.67 -3.26 8.29
CA THR A 177 4.47 -1.88 8.70
C THR A 177 4.89 -0.91 7.59
N VAL A 178 6.09 -1.08 7.01
CA VAL A 178 6.58 -0.15 5.97
C VAL A 178 5.86 -0.33 4.64
N ILE A 179 5.41 -1.53 4.32
CA ILE A 179 4.58 -1.78 3.13
C ILE A 179 3.21 -1.12 3.27
N ALA A 180 2.56 -1.30 4.43
CA ALA A 180 1.30 -0.63 4.73
C ALA A 180 1.46 0.89 4.69
N GLN A 181 2.56 1.41 5.26
CA GLN A 181 2.86 2.83 5.22
C GLN A 181 3.08 3.35 3.80
N ASN A 182 3.76 2.58 2.94
CA ASN A 182 3.90 2.94 1.52
C ASN A 182 2.53 3.05 0.83
N GLN A 183 1.63 2.10 1.10
CA GLN A 183 0.27 2.14 0.56
C GLN A 183 -0.50 3.36 1.07
N VAL A 184 -0.42 3.65 2.37
CA VAL A 184 -1.04 4.83 2.98
C VAL A 184 -0.57 6.12 2.32
N MET A 185 0.74 6.28 2.12
CA MET A 185 1.33 7.46 1.51
C MET A 185 0.88 7.63 0.06
N MET A 186 1.04 6.57 -0.76
CA MET A 186 0.75 6.64 -2.19
C MET A 186 -0.74 6.72 -2.47
N ALA A 187 -1.59 5.98 -1.76
CA ALA A 187 -3.04 6.06 -1.91
C ALA A 187 -3.57 7.45 -1.51
N SER A 188 -3.11 7.99 -0.38
CA SER A 188 -3.55 9.31 0.09
C SER A 188 -3.11 10.43 -0.86
N GLY A 189 -1.83 10.46 -1.22
CA GLY A 189 -1.29 11.46 -2.14
C GLY A 189 -1.95 11.41 -3.51
N SER A 190 -2.07 10.21 -4.10
CA SER A 190 -2.69 10.04 -5.42
C SER A 190 -4.17 10.40 -5.44
N ALA A 191 -4.94 10.07 -4.39
CA ALA A 191 -6.36 10.40 -4.31
C ALA A 191 -6.59 11.91 -4.31
N VAL A 192 -5.85 12.64 -3.46
CA VAL A 192 -5.93 14.11 -3.42
C VAL A 192 -5.38 14.73 -4.70
N ALA A 193 -4.26 14.24 -5.22
CA ALA A 193 -3.65 14.75 -6.46
C ALA A 193 -4.59 14.63 -7.68
N ARG A 194 -5.35 13.54 -7.79
CA ARG A 194 -6.39 13.40 -8.84
C ARG A 194 -7.53 14.39 -8.65
N GLN A 195 -7.98 14.58 -7.40
CA GLN A 195 -9.08 15.47 -7.09
C GLN A 195 -8.75 16.94 -7.38
N VAL A 196 -7.51 17.36 -7.14
CA VAL A 196 -7.05 18.75 -7.39
C VAL A 196 -6.45 18.95 -8.78
N GLY A 197 -6.47 17.93 -9.65
CA GLY A 197 -6.04 18.01 -11.04
C GLY A 197 -4.53 17.92 -11.27
N ILE A 198 -3.74 17.51 -10.27
CA ILE A 198 -2.29 17.25 -10.42
C ILE A 198 -2.07 15.96 -11.20
N LEU A 199 -2.81 14.90 -10.86
CA LEU A 199 -2.83 13.65 -11.61
C LEU A 199 -4.09 13.57 -12.46
N ALA A 200 -3.96 13.00 -13.65
CA ALA A 200 -5.13 12.70 -14.47
C ALA A 200 -6.09 11.73 -13.72
N PRO A 201 -7.40 11.91 -13.85
CA PRO A 201 -8.35 10.94 -13.33
C PRO A 201 -8.10 9.57 -13.97
N THR A 202 -8.28 8.50 -13.20
CA THR A 202 -8.22 7.14 -13.74
C THR A 202 -9.48 6.91 -14.58
N VAL A 203 -9.38 7.21 -15.87
CA VAL A 203 -10.45 6.89 -16.81
C VAL A 203 -10.27 5.45 -17.24
N ARG A 204 -11.29 4.63 -17.03
CA ARG A 204 -11.35 3.25 -17.50
C ARG A 204 -12.44 3.18 -18.58
N ASP A 205 -12.09 2.65 -19.74
CA ASP A 205 -13.09 2.38 -20.76
C ASP A 205 -14.10 1.35 -20.22
N PRO A 206 -15.38 1.46 -20.52
CA PRO A 206 -16.37 0.49 -20.06
C PRO A 206 -15.98 -0.93 -20.46
N ALA A 207 -16.10 -1.86 -19.52
CA ALA A 207 -15.80 -3.27 -19.73
C ALA A 207 -16.98 -4.14 -19.28
N ARG A 208 -17.25 -5.21 -20.02
CA ARG A 208 -18.32 -6.14 -19.74
C ARG A 208 -17.84 -7.58 -19.89
N TYR A 209 -18.18 -8.46 -18.95
CA TYR A 209 -17.88 -9.87 -19.06
C TYR A 209 -18.71 -10.51 -20.19
N VAL A 210 -18.03 -11.25 -21.05
CA VAL A 210 -18.66 -12.12 -22.05
C VAL A 210 -18.86 -13.48 -21.40
N VAL A 211 -20.12 -13.90 -21.26
CA VAL A 211 -20.49 -15.16 -20.63
C VAL A 211 -20.98 -16.13 -21.70
N THR A 212 -20.30 -17.23 -21.87
CA THR A 212 -20.61 -18.25 -22.89
C THR A 212 -21.21 -19.51 -22.29
N GLY A 213 -21.11 -19.68 -20.97
CA GLY A 213 -21.48 -20.92 -20.29
C GLY A 213 -20.47 -22.05 -20.42
N LYS A 214 -19.33 -21.79 -21.06
CA LYS A 214 -18.26 -22.77 -21.25
C LYS A 214 -17.61 -23.15 -19.93
N ARG A 215 -17.32 -24.43 -19.75
CA ARG A 215 -16.52 -24.96 -18.65
C ARG A 215 -15.15 -25.30 -19.15
N TRP A 216 -14.13 -24.68 -18.58
CA TRP A 216 -12.73 -24.87 -18.97
C TRP A 216 -12.04 -25.84 -18.03
N GLY A 217 -11.29 -26.79 -18.59
CA GLY A 217 -10.33 -27.57 -17.81
C GLY A 217 -9.12 -26.73 -17.44
N TRP A 218 -8.33 -27.21 -16.47
CA TRP A 218 -7.17 -26.48 -15.96
C TRP A 218 -6.16 -26.09 -17.04
N ALA A 219 -5.82 -27.03 -17.91
CA ALA A 219 -4.88 -26.78 -19.01
C ALA A 219 -5.38 -25.67 -19.96
N GLU A 220 -6.68 -25.58 -20.17
CA GLU A 220 -7.27 -24.53 -20.99
C GLU A 220 -7.28 -23.18 -20.25
N LEU A 221 -7.63 -23.14 -18.96
CA LEU A 221 -7.55 -21.94 -18.13
C LEU A 221 -6.15 -21.33 -18.16
N VAL A 222 -5.11 -22.18 -18.03
CA VAL A 222 -3.71 -21.76 -18.11
C VAL A 222 -3.34 -21.28 -19.51
N LYS A 223 -3.72 -22.02 -20.56
CA LYS A 223 -3.40 -21.68 -21.95
C LYS A 223 -4.01 -20.36 -22.38
N GLN A 224 -5.22 -20.07 -21.93
CA GLN A 224 -5.93 -18.82 -22.23
C GLN A 224 -5.49 -17.65 -21.35
N GLY A 225 -4.68 -17.90 -20.32
CA GLY A 225 -4.24 -16.88 -19.37
C GLY A 225 -5.26 -16.53 -18.29
N ALA A 226 -6.36 -17.31 -18.19
CA ALA A 226 -7.35 -17.16 -17.12
C ALA A 226 -6.81 -17.59 -15.75
N VAL A 227 -5.76 -18.40 -15.75
CA VAL A 227 -4.96 -18.76 -14.58
C VAL A 227 -3.49 -18.46 -14.88
N GLN A 228 -2.85 -17.72 -14.00
CA GLN A 228 -1.45 -17.33 -14.10
C GLN A 228 -0.61 -18.03 -13.05
N ARG A 229 0.70 -18.08 -13.29
CA ARG A 229 1.68 -18.70 -12.41
C ARG A 229 2.73 -17.69 -11.98
N LEU A 230 2.97 -17.62 -10.68
CA LEU A 230 4.11 -16.93 -10.11
C LEU A 230 5.05 -17.97 -9.51
N ARG A 231 6.29 -18.02 -9.99
CA ARG A 231 7.31 -18.95 -9.50
C ARG A 231 8.58 -18.18 -9.15
N VAL A 232 9.02 -18.33 -7.91
CA VAL A 232 10.26 -17.76 -7.40
C VAL A 232 11.22 -18.89 -7.12
N MET A 233 12.45 -18.78 -7.63
CA MET A 233 13.51 -19.75 -7.39
C MET A 233 14.39 -19.33 -6.21
N PRO A 234 15.02 -20.25 -5.47
CA PRO A 234 15.84 -19.95 -4.32
C PRO A 234 16.95 -18.93 -4.58
N GLU A 235 17.60 -18.99 -5.72
CA GLU A 235 18.67 -18.06 -6.09
C GLU A 235 18.20 -16.61 -6.25
N GLN A 236 16.91 -16.40 -6.55
CA GLN A 236 16.33 -15.06 -6.67
C GLN A 236 16.18 -14.37 -5.30
N VAL A 237 16.17 -15.15 -4.21
CA VAL A 237 16.12 -14.67 -2.83
C VAL A 237 17.46 -14.83 -2.10
N GLY A 238 18.56 -15.08 -2.85
CA GLY A 238 19.91 -15.18 -2.29
C GLY A 238 20.25 -16.52 -1.65
N LEU A 239 19.42 -17.55 -1.81
CA LEU A 239 19.65 -18.92 -1.35
C LEU A 239 20.45 -19.73 -2.39
N ASP A 240 20.89 -20.92 -2.01
CA ASP A 240 21.53 -21.82 -2.95
C ASP A 240 20.56 -22.32 -4.00
N ARG A 241 21.09 -22.55 -5.19
CA ARG A 241 20.30 -23.05 -6.33
C ARG A 241 19.69 -24.40 -5.99
N SER A 242 18.41 -24.55 -6.29
CA SER A 242 17.67 -25.80 -6.12
C SER A 242 16.77 -26.02 -7.36
N PRO A 243 16.48 -27.28 -7.73
CA PRO A 243 15.47 -27.57 -8.74
C PRO A 243 14.05 -27.24 -8.26
N ASP A 244 13.84 -27.27 -6.95
CA ASP A 244 12.56 -26.94 -6.34
C ASP A 244 12.40 -25.44 -6.17
N PRO A 245 11.22 -24.87 -6.45
CA PRO A 245 10.98 -23.45 -6.28
C PRO A 245 11.06 -23.05 -4.79
N PHE A 246 11.43 -21.81 -4.53
CA PHE A 246 11.26 -21.16 -3.23
C PHE A 246 9.77 -21.08 -2.88
N ILE A 247 8.97 -20.63 -3.86
CA ILE A 247 7.50 -20.68 -3.83
C ILE A 247 6.94 -20.78 -5.24
N GLU A 248 5.85 -21.51 -5.39
CA GLU A 248 5.10 -21.58 -6.62
C GLU A 248 3.62 -21.36 -6.35
N LEU A 249 3.07 -20.32 -6.95
CA LEU A 249 1.68 -19.90 -6.81
C LEU A 249 0.96 -19.96 -8.16
N TRP A 250 -0.30 -20.36 -8.12
CA TRP A 250 -1.24 -20.19 -9.21
C TRP A 250 -2.39 -19.32 -8.72
N PHE A 251 -2.86 -18.43 -9.60
CA PHE A 251 -3.89 -17.47 -9.23
C PHE A 251 -4.73 -17.07 -10.45
N GLY A 252 -5.93 -16.57 -10.18
CA GLY A 252 -6.83 -16.15 -11.25
C GLY A 252 -8.08 -15.47 -10.72
N ASP A 253 -8.75 -14.77 -11.62
CA ASP A 253 -10.01 -14.07 -11.36
C ASP A 253 -11.17 -15.03 -11.10
N LEU A 254 -12.06 -14.65 -10.19
CA LEU A 254 -13.30 -15.38 -9.92
C LEU A 254 -14.56 -14.57 -10.25
N ASN A 255 -14.41 -13.33 -10.75
CA ASN A 255 -15.55 -12.46 -11.05
C ASN A 255 -16.15 -12.78 -12.42
N GLN A 256 -15.33 -13.17 -13.39
CA GLN A 256 -15.79 -13.62 -14.70
C GLN A 256 -16.51 -14.98 -14.56
N PRO A 257 -17.80 -15.09 -14.97
CA PRO A 257 -18.63 -16.25 -14.63
C PRO A 257 -18.12 -17.60 -15.17
N ASP A 258 -17.61 -17.66 -16.40
CA ASP A 258 -17.13 -18.91 -17.00
C ASP A 258 -15.84 -19.40 -16.32
N ILE A 259 -14.95 -18.46 -15.93
CA ILE A 259 -13.72 -18.76 -15.20
C ILE A 259 -14.05 -19.17 -13.77
N GLY A 260 -14.79 -18.33 -13.04
CA GLY A 260 -15.12 -18.58 -11.66
C GLY A 260 -15.87 -19.91 -11.45
N LYS A 261 -16.82 -20.21 -12.32
CA LYS A 261 -17.55 -21.48 -12.30
C LYS A 261 -16.69 -22.68 -12.73
N SER A 262 -15.71 -22.48 -13.60
CA SER A 262 -14.75 -23.54 -13.96
C SER A 262 -13.85 -23.90 -12.80
N VAL A 263 -13.40 -22.88 -12.03
CA VAL A 263 -12.50 -23.07 -10.89
C VAL A 263 -13.27 -23.61 -9.66
N LEU A 264 -14.40 -23.03 -9.30
CA LEU A 264 -15.13 -23.31 -8.05
C LEU A 264 -16.27 -24.31 -8.19
N GLY A 265 -16.72 -24.59 -9.39
CA GLY A 265 -18.01 -25.23 -9.65
C GLY A 265 -19.18 -24.25 -9.51
N GLU A 266 -20.33 -24.65 -10.03
CA GLU A 266 -21.54 -23.79 -10.10
C GLU A 266 -21.98 -23.31 -8.73
N ASN A 267 -22.17 -24.25 -7.79
CA ASN A 267 -22.73 -23.94 -6.49
C ASN A 267 -21.81 -23.06 -5.63
N SER A 268 -20.52 -23.40 -5.58
CA SER A 268 -19.55 -22.63 -4.79
C SER A 268 -19.35 -21.22 -5.35
N TRP A 269 -19.34 -21.08 -6.69
CA TRP A 269 -19.27 -19.77 -7.33
C TRP A 269 -20.52 -18.92 -7.04
N ASN A 270 -21.72 -19.48 -7.14
CA ASN A 270 -22.96 -18.79 -6.82
C ASN A 270 -22.96 -18.32 -5.34
N ASN A 271 -22.51 -19.18 -4.42
CA ASN A 271 -22.39 -18.82 -3.01
C ASN A 271 -21.38 -17.69 -2.78
N LEU A 272 -20.24 -17.71 -3.47
CA LEU A 272 -19.27 -16.61 -3.43
C LEU A 272 -19.90 -15.31 -3.90
N ARG A 273 -20.61 -15.33 -5.04
CA ARG A 273 -21.28 -14.13 -5.58
C ARG A 273 -22.32 -13.52 -4.65
N LEU A 274 -23.05 -14.35 -3.91
CA LEU A 274 -24.03 -13.88 -2.90
C LEU A 274 -23.36 -13.20 -1.68
N GLN A 275 -22.10 -13.53 -1.40
CA GLN A 275 -21.35 -12.93 -0.29
C GLN A 275 -20.65 -11.63 -0.67
N LEU A 276 -20.37 -11.42 -1.97
CA LEU A 276 -19.74 -10.20 -2.46
C LEU A 276 -20.75 -9.06 -2.52
N LYS A 277 -20.35 -7.91 -1.99
CA LYS A 277 -21.08 -6.66 -2.13
C LYS A 277 -20.82 -6.02 -3.49
N GLU A 278 -21.62 -5.04 -3.84
CA GLU A 278 -21.40 -4.22 -5.03
C GLU A 278 -20.00 -3.57 -4.97
N GLY A 279 -19.25 -3.67 -6.08
CA GLY A 279 -17.88 -3.14 -6.17
C GLY A 279 -16.79 -4.03 -5.57
N GLU A 280 -17.14 -5.13 -4.87
CA GLU A 280 -16.15 -6.10 -4.40
C GLU A 280 -15.76 -7.09 -5.50
N SER A 281 -14.50 -7.49 -5.51
CA SER A 281 -13.94 -8.45 -6.45
C SER A 281 -13.26 -9.61 -5.72
N ALA A 282 -13.28 -10.81 -6.31
CA ALA A 282 -12.65 -11.98 -5.74
C ALA A 282 -11.65 -12.62 -6.71
N PHE A 283 -10.56 -13.15 -6.18
CA PHE A 283 -9.58 -13.96 -6.90
C PHE A 283 -9.08 -15.08 -6.00
N PHE A 284 -8.55 -16.15 -6.59
CA PHE A 284 -7.96 -17.24 -5.84
C PHE A 284 -6.45 -17.26 -5.94
N VAL A 285 -5.80 -17.80 -4.92
CA VAL A 285 -4.39 -18.15 -4.90
C VAL A 285 -4.22 -19.54 -4.32
N VAL A 286 -3.45 -20.39 -4.99
CA VAL A 286 -3.06 -21.71 -4.49
C VAL A 286 -1.56 -21.89 -4.61
N ARG A 287 -0.95 -22.56 -3.62
CA ARG A 287 0.46 -22.92 -3.60
C ARG A 287 0.62 -24.41 -3.94
N THR A 288 1.36 -24.68 -5.01
CA THR A 288 1.62 -26.04 -5.48
C THR A 288 3.04 -26.53 -5.20
N GLY A 289 3.97 -25.62 -4.89
CA GLY A 289 5.38 -25.97 -4.67
C GLY A 289 6.10 -24.96 -3.79
N GLY A 290 7.28 -25.36 -3.34
CA GLY A 290 8.14 -24.58 -2.46
C GLY A 290 7.85 -24.79 -0.97
N ALA A 291 8.83 -24.39 -0.16
CA ALA A 291 8.74 -24.49 1.31
C ALA A 291 8.07 -23.26 1.95
N GLU A 292 8.06 -22.15 1.24
CA GLU A 292 7.51 -20.89 1.76
C GLU A 292 5.99 -20.85 1.68
N SER A 293 5.39 -20.05 2.57
CA SER A 293 3.96 -19.79 2.63
C SER A 293 3.64 -18.40 2.13
N PHE A 294 2.54 -18.23 1.41
CA PHE A 294 2.06 -16.91 1.06
C PHE A 294 1.31 -16.21 2.21
N LYS A 295 1.02 -16.92 3.30
CA LYS A 295 0.48 -16.33 4.53
C LYS A 295 1.53 -15.56 5.32
N GLY A 296 2.80 -15.92 5.16
CA GLY A 296 3.90 -15.42 5.98
C GLY A 296 4.13 -16.21 7.27
N SER A 297 5.36 -16.15 7.79
CA SER A 297 5.77 -16.90 8.97
C SER A 297 5.14 -16.39 10.29
N GLY A 298 4.68 -15.14 10.29
CA GLY A 298 4.02 -14.51 11.43
C GLY A 298 2.50 -14.48 11.36
N PHE A 299 1.90 -15.16 10.36
CA PHE A 299 0.46 -15.14 10.21
C PHE A 299 -0.25 -15.77 11.42
N VAL A 300 -1.18 -15.04 11.98
CA VAL A 300 -2.09 -15.48 13.04
C VAL A 300 -3.52 -15.27 12.58
N ARG A 301 -4.47 -16.02 13.15
CA ARG A 301 -5.88 -15.84 12.86
C ARG A 301 -6.31 -14.40 13.17
N GLY A 302 -6.97 -13.75 12.21
CA GLY A 302 -7.31 -12.33 12.28
C GLY A 302 -6.19 -11.38 11.85
N GLY A 303 -5.01 -11.91 11.50
CA GLY A 303 -3.85 -11.14 11.04
C GLY A 303 -3.86 -10.83 9.55
N LEU A 304 -2.70 -10.39 9.07
CA LEU A 304 -2.48 -9.99 7.68
C LEU A 304 -1.77 -11.11 6.89
N TYR A 305 -2.11 -11.21 5.61
CA TYR A 305 -1.32 -11.94 4.61
C TYR A 305 -0.18 -11.03 4.16
N ASP A 306 0.96 -11.11 4.82
CA ASP A 306 2.08 -10.17 4.65
C ASP A 306 2.96 -10.45 3.42
N ARG A 307 2.70 -11.57 2.73
CA ARG A 307 3.49 -12.01 1.58
C ARG A 307 2.80 -11.82 0.24
N VAL A 308 1.52 -11.49 0.23
CA VAL A 308 0.73 -11.37 -0.99
C VAL A 308 0.03 -10.02 -1.04
N GLN A 309 0.17 -9.36 -2.18
CA GLN A 309 -0.52 -8.12 -2.52
C GLN A 309 -1.10 -8.20 -3.92
N VAL A 310 -2.17 -7.46 -4.17
CA VAL A 310 -2.62 -7.15 -5.52
C VAL A 310 -2.33 -5.70 -5.83
N ARG A 311 -1.85 -5.40 -7.02
CA ARG A 311 -1.56 -4.04 -7.47
C ARG A 311 -2.29 -3.74 -8.76
N GLN A 312 -2.89 -2.56 -8.83
CA GLN A 312 -3.55 -2.06 -10.03
C GLN A 312 -3.29 -0.56 -10.18
N GLY A 313 -2.50 -0.18 -11.19
CA GLY A 313 -2.03 1.19 -11.33
C GLY A 313 -1.17 1.60 -10.12
N ALA A 314 -1.53 2.71 -9.49
CA ALA A 314 -0.88 3.20 -8.27
C ALA A 314 -1.42 2.56 -6.99
N ASP A 315 -2.55 1.84 -7.07
CA ASP A 315 -3.19 1.25 -5.90
C ASP A 315 -2.60 -0.13 -5.59
N ALA A 316 -2.43 -0.42 -4.29
CA ALA A 316 -2.02 -1.72 -3.79
C ALA A 316 -2.99 -2.18 -2.69
N PHE A 317 -3.29 -3.48 -2.70
CA PHE A 317 -4.28 -4.09 -1.82
C PHE A 317 -3.62 -5.22 -1.04
N THR A 318 -3.64 -5.12 0.28
CA THR A 318 -3.27 -6.18 1.23
C THR A 318 -4.52 -6.82 1.81
N PHE A 319 -4.37 -8.02 2.35
CA PHE A 319 -5.49 -8.82 2.80
C PHE A 319 -5.37 -9.16 4.27
N ARG A 320 -6.43 -8.98 5.02
CA ARG A 320 -6.61 -9.50 6.37
C ARG A 320 -7.23 -10.88 6.30
N ASP A 321 -7.14 -11.64 7.37
CA ASP A 321 -7.81 -12.95 7.46
C ASP A 321 -9.33 -12.85 7.16
N LEU A 322 -9.97 -11.74 7.54
CA LEU A 322 -11.38 -11.48 7.24
C LEU A 322 -11.68 -11.18 5.76
N ASP A 323 -10.66 -10.87 4.97
CA ASP A 323 -10.75 -10.65 3.52
C ASP A 323 -10.43 -11.94 2.74
N ALA A 324 -10.17 -13.04 3.45
CA ALA A 324 -9.85 -14.34 2.88
C ALA A 324 -10.92 -15.38 3.22
N MET A 325 -11.18 -16.25 2.27
CA MET A 325 -12.03 -17.43 2.42
C MET A 325 -11.26 -18.70 2.06
N ASN A 326 -11.64 -19.82 2.66
CA ASN A 326 -11.02 -21.10 2.32
C ASN A 326 -11.43 -21.57 0.92
N LEU A 327 -10.44 -21.99 0.13
CA LEU A 327 -10.64 -22.73 -1.10
C LEU A 327 -10.30 -24.20 -0.82
N TYR A 328 -11.31 -25.07 -0.81
CA TYR A 328 -11.14 -26.49 -0.45
C TYR A 328 -10.74 -27.38 -1.63
N GLY A 329 -10.99 -26.94 -2.85
CA GLY A 329 -10.70 -27.67 -4.08
C GLY A 329 -10.88 -26.81 -5.31
N ILE A 330 -10.33 -27.27 -6.41
CA ILE A 330 -10.54 -26.70 -7.76
C ILE A 330 -11.25 -27.73 -8.59
N GLU A 331 -12.41 -27.38 -9.13
CA GLU A 331 -13.28 -28.25 -9.92
C GLU A 331 -12.81 -28.43 -11.36
N ALA A 332 -11.95 -27.52 -11.87
CA ALA A 332 -11.41 -27.62 -13.22
C ALA A 332 -10.64 -28.92 -13.41
N ALA A 333 -11.06 -29.73 -14.39
CA ALA A 333 -10.43 -31.02 -14.67
C ALA A 333 -8.93 -30.87 -14.96
N GLY A 334 -8.08 -31.66 -14.28
CA GLY A 334 -6.63 -31.61 -14.40
C GLY A 334 -5.97 -30.54 -13.55
N ALA A 335 -6.67 -29.93 -12.60
CA ALA A 335 -6.07 -29.00 -11.65
C ALA A 335 -5.02 -29.73 -10.78
N PRO A 336 -3.89 -29.05 -10.45
CA PRO A 336 -2.88 -29.63 -9.58
C PRO A 336 -3.38 -29.72 -8.13
N SER A 337 -2.84 -30.66 -7.37
CA SER A 337 -2.96 -30.63 -5.92
C SER A 337 -2.21 -29.42 -5.36
N PHE A 338 -2.69 -28.87 -4.24
CA PHE A 338 -2.09 -27.72 -3.59
C PHE A 338 -2.01 -27.92 -2.08
N ASN A 339 -1.03 -27.26 -1.47
CA ASN A 339 -0.76 -27.37 -0.01
C ASN A 339 -1.33 -26.19 0.77
N GLU A 340 -1.62 -25.09 0.08
CA GLU A 340 -2.11 -23.85 0.68
C GLU A 340 -3.00 -23.14 -0.33
N SER A 341 -4.07 -22.52 0.13
CA SER A 341 -5.07 -21.90 -0.72
C SER A 341 -5.80 -20.79 -0.01
N ALA A 342 -6.29 -19.82 -0.77
CA ALA A 342 -7.24 -18.82 -0.33
C ALA A 342 -8.04 -18.27 -1.51
N ILE A 343 -9.26 -17.80 -1.24
CA ILE A 343 -9.99 -16.85 -2.07
C ILE A 343 -9.88 -15.51 -1.36
N PHE A 344 -9.31 -14.52 -2.00
CA PHE A 344 -9.19 -13.16 -1.48
C PHE A 344 -10.27 -12.26 -2.05
N ILE A 345 -10.80 -11.37 -1.21
CA ILE A 345 -11.81 -10.38 -1.57
C ILE A 345 -11.18 -8.99 -1.51
N ILE A 346 -11.20 -8.28 -2.62
CA ILE A 346 -10.81 -6.88 -2.70
C ILE A 346 -12.03 -6.01 -2.49
N ARG A 347 -12.05 -5.28 -1.37
CA ARG A 347 -13.19 -4.45 -0.92
C ARG A 347 -12.99 -2.97 -1.25
N SER A 348 -12.38 -2.68 -2.38
CA SER A 348 -12.10 -1.30 -2.77
C SER A 348 -12.76 -0.96 -4.10
N PRO A 349 -13.50 0.16 -4.19
CA PRO A 349 -14.09 0.61 -5.44
C PRO A 349 -13.05 1.07 -6.46
N SER A 350 -11.79 1.31 -6.05
CA SER A 350 -10.71 1.66 -6.97
C SER A 350 -10.19 0.47 -7.76
N PHE A 351 -10.48 -0.77 -7.34
CA PHE A 351 -10.12 -1.98 -8.06
C PHE A 351 -11.20 -2.39 -9.07
N SER A 352 -10.76 -2.90 -10.20
CA SER A 352 -11.65 -3.58 -11.15
C SER A 352 -10.95 -4.77 -11.79
N ALA A 353 -11.53 -5.95 -11.63
CA ALA A 353 -11.01 -7.19 -12.18
C ALA A 353 -10.97 -7.23 -13.74
N ALA A 354 -11.76 -6.36 -14.39
CA ALA A 354 -11.78 -6.25 -15.85
C ALA A 354 -10.53 -5.58 -16.45
N TYR A 355 -9.72 -4.90 -15.63
CA TYR A 355 -8.51 -4.20 -16.08
C TYR A 355 -7.26 -4.92 -15.59
N PRO A 356 -6.11 -4.70 -16.25
CA PRO A 356 -4.85 -5.32 -15.85
C PRO A 356 -4.51 -5.06 -14.38
N TRP A 357 -4.09 -6.09 -13.69
CA TRP A 357 -3.55 -6.04 -12.34
C TRP A 357 -2.38 -7.03 -12.21
N LYS A 358 -1.69 -7.03 -11.12
CA LYS A 358 -0.63 -7.98 -10.84
C LYS A 358 -0.72 -8.54 -9.44
N LEU A 359 -0.41 -9.81 -9.30
CA LEU A 359 -0.14 -10.43 -8.02
C LEU A 359 1.34 -10.19 -7.69
N SER A 360 1.61 -9.68 -6.49
CA SER A 360 2.95 -9.49 -5.97
C SER A 360 3.18 -10.43 -4.79
N PHE A 361 4.26 -11.20 -4.84
CA PHE A 361 4.74 -11.99 -3.72
C PHE A 361 5.98 -11.33 -3.12
N LEU A 362 6.00 -11.17 -1.79
CA LEU A 362 7.09 -10.55 -1.04
C LEU A 362 7.99 -11.64 -0.46
N GLY A 363 9.11 -11.86 -1.12
CA GLY A 363 10.13 -12.82 -0.71
C GLY A 363 11.21 -12.20 0.16
N ASN A 364 11.65 -12.91 1.21
CA ASN A 364 12.85 -12.54 1.96
C ASN A 364 14.07 -12.83 1.09
N ARG A 365 14.93 -11.84 0.91
CA ARG A 365 16.23 -12.00 0.27
C ARG A 365 17.33 -11.98 1.33
N VAL A 366 18.27 -12.91 1.24
CA VAL A 366 19.46 -12.96 2.09
C VAL A 366 20.65 -12.54 1.25
N ASP A 367 21.35 -11.47 1.64
CA ASP A 367 22.62 -11.11 1.05
C ASP A 367 23.68 -12.10 1.54
N ARG A 368 24.32 -12.81 0.60
CA ARG A 368 25.28 -13.89 0.93
C ARG A 368 26.59 -13.39 1.53
N ALA A 369 26.96 -12.15 1.23
CA ALA A 369 28.23 -11.60 1.72
C ALA A 369 28.10 -11.04 3.13
N THR A 370 26.96 -10.42 3.44
CA THR A 370 26.74 -9.72 4.72
C THR A 370 25.81 -10.47 5.66
N GLY A 371 25.04 -11.45 5.16
CA GLY A 371 23.94 -12.09 5.89
C GLY A 371 22.73 -11.18 6.11
N ALA A 372 22.74 -9.98 5.58
CA ALA A 372 21.63 -9.02 5.70
C ALA A 372 20.38 -9.56 5.02
N ARG A 373 19.24 -9.36 5.67
CA ARG A 373 17.93 -9.73 5.12
C ARG A 373 17.27 -8.49 4.54
N SER A 374 16.82 -8.61 3.31
CA SER A 374 15.99 -7.61 2.63
C SER A 374 14.79 -8.29 2.00
N PHE A 375 13.81 -7.49 1.57
CA PHE A 375 12.63 -8.00 0.89
C PHE A 375 12.69 -7.63 -0.58
N THR A 376 12.18 -8.53 -1.41
CA THR A 376 12.04 -8.31 -2.85
C THR A 376 10.63 -8.70 -3.27
N SER A 377 9.98 -7.84 -4.03
CA SER A 377 8.70 -8.13 -4.64
C SER A 377 8.91 -8.90 -5.93
N PHE A 378 8.15 -9.97 -6.12
CA PHE A 378 8.07 -10.74 -7.34
C PHE A 378 6.66 -10.61 -7.90
N ASP A 379 6.56 -10.01 -9.07
CA ASP A 379 5.29 -9.63 -9.67
C ASP A 379 4.93 -10.59 -10.81
N SER A 380 3.67 -10.97 -10.88
CA SER A 380 3.10 -11.69 -12.01
C SER A 380 1.86 -10.96 -12.53
N PRO A 381 1.89 -10.49 -13.79
CA PRO A 381 0.78 -9.75 -14.37
C PRO A 381 -0.43 -10.66 -14.60
N TYR A 382 -1.61 -10.07 -14.49
CA TYR A 382 -2.87 -10.71 -14.78
C TYR A 382 -3.76 -9.79 -15.62
N TRP A 383 -4.36 -10.38 -16.62
CA TRP A 383 -5.45 -9.77 -17.36
C TRP A 383 -6.39 -10.87 -17.87
N LEU A 384 -7.68 -10.65 -17.72
CA LEU A 384 -8.69 -11.59 -18.23
C LEU A 384 -8.45 -11.90 -19.72
N PRO A 385 -8.67 -13.15 -20.15
CA PRO A 385 -8.62 -13.51 -21.57
C PRO A 385 -9.49 -12.62 -22.43
N ALA A 386 -9.01 -12.25 -23.61
CA ALA A 386 -9.71 -11.30 -24.48
C ALA A 386 -11.13 -11.74 -24.85
N GLU A 387 -11.35 -13.03 -25.02
CA GLU A 387 -12.63 -13.61 -25.35
C GLU A 387 -13.67 -13.57 -24.22
N THR A 388 -13.22 -13.34 -22.97
CA THR A 388 -14.07 -13.25 -21.77
C THR A 388 -14.47 -11.84 -21.41
N LEU A 389 -13.97 -10.85 -22.16
CA LEU A 389 -14.15 -9.43 -21.86
C LEU A 389 -14.42 -8.64 -23.13
N GLU A 390 -15.49 -7.86 -23.14
CA GLU A 390 -15.79 -6.86 -24.16
C GLU A 390 -15.49 -5.45 -23.61
N GLY A 391 -14.68 -4.68 -24.33
CA GLY A 391 -14.16 -3.39 -23.85
C GLY A 391 -12.99 -3.55 -22.87
N GLY A 392 -12.63 -2.46 -22.18
CA GLY A 392 -11.57 -2.45 -21.15
C GLY A 392 -10.14 -2.61 -21.67
N ARG A 393 -9.94 -3.01 -22.89
CA ARG A 393 -8.62 -3.14 -23.51
C ARG A 393 -8.31 -1.89 -24.35
N PRO A 394 -7.09 -1.35 -24.27
CA PRO A 394 -6.67 -0.32 -25.21
C PRO A 394 -6.80 -0.92 -26.63
N LYS A 395 -7.37 -0.16 -27.54
CA LYS A 395 -7.36 -0.51 -28.95
C LYS A 395 -5.89 -0.60 -29.37
N VAL A 396 -5.45 -1.77 -29.79
CA VAL A 396 -4.15 -1.93 -30.43
C VAL A 396 -4.27 -1.15 -31.74
N VAL A 397 -3.66 0.02 -31.79
CA VAL A 397 -3.44 0.70 -33.06
C VAL A 397 -2.33 -0.11 -33.73
N GLU A 398 -2.69 -0.97 -34.67
CA GLU A 398 -1.69 -1.59 -35.54
C GLU A 398 -0.88 -0.42 -36.14
N PRO A 399 0.46 -0.42 -35.99
CA PRO A 399 1.28 0.58 -36.67
C PRO A 399 0.98 0.42 -38.17
N ASP A 400 0.61 1.52 -38.82
CA ASP A 400 0.40 1.56 -40.26
C ASP A 400 1.53 0.78 -40.93
N ALA A 401 1.18 -0.25 -41.71
CA ALA A 401 2.16 -1.02 -42.42
C ALA A 401 3.05 -0.07 -43.22
N PRO A 402 4.39 -0.19 -43.15
CA PRO A 402 5.27 0.68 -43.87
C PRO A 402 4.90 0.61 -45.35
N TRP A 403 4.53 1.74 -45.92
CA TRP A 403 4.25 1.86 -47.35
C TRP A 403 5.49 1.38 -48.13
N VAL A 404 5.39 0.25 -48.73
CA VAL A 404 6.38 -0.20 -49.71
C VAL A 404 6.20 0.75 -50.91
N ARG A 405 7.14 1.65 -51.12
CA ARG A 405 7.33 2.40 -52.34
C ARG A 405 8.23 1.63 -53.28
#